data_4b95638117c863f35635da48be918da8
#
_entry.id   4b95638117c863f35635da48be918da8
#
_cell.length_a   1.000
_cell.length_b   1.000
_cell.length_c   1.000
_cell.angle_alpha   90.00
_cell.angle_beta   90.00
_cell.angle_gamma   90.00
#
_symmetry.space_group_name_H-M   'P 1'
#
loop_
_entity.id
_entity.type
_entity.pdbx_description
1 polymer ?
#
loop_
_entity_poly.entity_id
_entity_poly.type
_entity_poly.pdbx_seq_one_letter_code
_entity_poly.pdbx_strand_id
1 'polypeptide(L)'
;MTRARAPRQHEVDAARFDPRLIRAMAERTADDAWRTRGVCSRQDPDTFFPPPREPADAALALCRGCEVLGSCLAWALDAGDRYGVWGGTTPRERRAMTVVWRETHDDLEVEEGLDLVAVS
;
A
#
# COMPACT_ATOMS: atom_id res chain seq x y z
N MET A 1 3.74 -24.40 -6.57
CA MET A 1 3.72 -22.95 -6.58
C MET A 1 2.53 -22.45 -5.79
N THR A 2 2.80 -21.80 -4.69
CA THR A 2 1.72 -21.30 -3.83
C THR A 2 1.25 -19.96 -4.32
N ARG A 3 -0.01 -19.88 -4.75
CA ARG A 3 -0.62 -18.60 -5.05
C ARG A 3 -0.82 -17.82 -3.75
N ALA A 4 -0.61 -16.52 -3.80
CA ALA A 4 -0.98 -15.66 -2.70
C ALA A 4 -2.48 -15.84 -2.42
N ARG A 5 -2.81 -16.09 -1.15
CA ARG A 5 -4.18 -16.31 -0.73
C ARG A 5 -4.99 -15.03 -0.86
N ALA A 6 -6.18 -15.13 -1.42
CA ALA A 6 -7.10 -14.00 -1.46
C ALA A 6 -7.44 -13.56 -0.03
N PRO A 7 -7.56 -12.25 0.24
CA PRO A 7 -7.91 -11.79 1.58
C PRO A 7 -9.31 -12.22 1.97
N ARG A 8 -9.49 -12.50 3.25
CA ARG A 8 -10.79 -12.84 3.81
C ARG A 8 -11.60 -11.56 4.05
N GLN A 9 -12.92 -11.69 4.08
CA GLN A 9 -13.81 -10.53 4.24
C GLN A 9 -13.49 -9.73 5.52
N HIS A 10 -13.22 -10.40 6.64
CA HIS A 10 -12.88 -9.70 7.88
C HIS A 10 -11.57 -8.91 7.79
N GLU A 11 -10.63 -9.39 6.99
CA GLU A 11 -9.39 -8.67 6.74
C GLU A 11 -9.64 -7.40 5.93
N VAL A 12 -10.51 -7.48 4.92
CA VAL A 12 -10.90 -6.33 4.10
C VAL A 12 -11.65 -5.30 4.96
N ASP A 13 -12.57 -5.76 5.78
CA ASP A 13 -13.35 -4.88 6.66
C ASP A 13 -12.44 -4.15 7.66
N ALA A 14 -11.46 -4.85 8.23
CA ALA A 14 -10.47 -4.24 9.11
C ALA A 14 -9.61 -3.22 8.36
N ALA A 15 -9.24 -3.51 7.12
CA ALA A 15 -8.42 -2.61 6.31
C ALA A 15 -9.10 -1.25 6.08
N ARG A 16 -10.43 -1.22 5.98
CA ARG A 16 -11.19 0.03 5.76
C ARG A 16 -10.95 1.05 6.85
N PHE A 17 -10.63 0.60 8.06
CA PHE A 17 -10.41 1.46 9.21
C PHE A 17 -8.94 1.54 9.62
N ASP A 18 -8.05 0.95 8.85
CA ASP A 18 -6.61 0.97 9.14
C ASP A 18 -6.06 2.38 8.95
N PRO A 19 -5.44 2.98 9.99
CA PRO A 19 -4.89 4.32 9.88
C PRO A 19 -3.84 4.47 8.79
N ARG A 20 -3.09 3.42 8.50
CA ARG A 20 -2.07 3.43 7.44
C ARG A 20 -2.73 3.60 6.09
N LEU A 21 -3.84 2.91 5.83
CA LEU A 21 -4.57 3.03 4.57
C LEU A 21 -5.22 4.41 4.44
N ILE A 22 -5.81 4.91 5.51
CA ILE A 22 -6.41 6.26 5.52
C ILE A 22 -5.34 7.30 5.21
N ARG A 23 -4.16 7.16 5.81
CA ARG A 23 -3.03 8.04 5.55
C ARG A 23 -2.56 7.95 4.11
N ALA A 24 -2.52 6.75 3.53
CA ALA A 24 -2.15 6.55 2.12
C ALA A 24 -3.12 7.29 1.18
N MET A 25 -4.41 7.23 1.47
CA MET A 25 -5.42 7.93 0.68
C MET A 25 -5.23 9.44 0.71
N ALA A 26 -4.85 9.97 1.87
CA ALA A 26 -4.63 11.40 2.04
C ALA A 26 -3.30 11.88 1.43
N GLU A 27 -2.27 11.02 1.43
CA GLU A 27 -0.91 11.40 1.05
C GLU A 27 -0.49 10.86 -0.33
N ARG A 28 -1.42 10.29 -1.09
CA ARG A 28 -1.15 9.82 -2.45
C ARG A 28 -0.67 10.97 -3.32
N THR A 29 0.44 10.77 -4.03
CA THR A 29 1.02 11.78 -4.90
C THR A 29 1.62 11.15 -6.15
N ALA A 30 1.57 11.86 -7.27
CA ALA A 30 2.24 11.45 -8.49
C ALA A 30 3.74 11.77 -8.45
N ASP A 31 4.16 12.71 -7.57
CA ASP A 31 5.56 13.06 -7.38
C ASP A 31 6.26 11.97 -6.56
N ASP A 32 7.42 11.52 -7.01
CA ASP A 32 8.19 10.49 -6.33
C ASP A 32 9.34 11.01 -5.46
N ALA A 33 9.37 12.30 -5.20
CA ALA A 33 10.40 12.93 -4.36
C ALA A 33 10.40 12.37 -2.92
N TRP A 34 9.29 11.82 -2.46
CA TRP A 34 9.18 11.20 -1.13
C TRP A 34 10.16 10.04 -0.93
N ARG A 35 10.61 9.39 -2.01
CA ARG A 35 11.48 8.20 -1.93
C ARG A 35 12.79 8.48 -1.21
N THR A 36 13.36 9.66 -1.40
CA THR A 36 14.63 10.03 -0.77
C THR A 36 14.46 10.36 0.71
N ARG A 37 13.25 10.61 1.16
CA ARG A 37 12.93 10.91 2.56
C ARG A 37 12.52 9.69 3.36
N GLY A 38 12.38 8.53 2.70
CA GLY A 38 12.03 7.29 3.38
C GLY A 38 13.16 6.79 4.27
N VAL A 39 12.80 6.22 5.41
CA VAL A 39 13.76 5.60 6.33
C VAL A 39 14.55 4.51 5.62
N CYS A 40 13.91 3.76 4.71
CA CYS A 40 14.53 2.68 3.97
C CYS A 40 15.73 3.14 3.11
N SER A 41 15.78 4.42 2.71
CA SER A 41 16.91 4.95 1.94
C SER A 41 18.22 4.99 2.74
N ARG A 42 18.14 4.90 4.06
CA ARG A 42 19.30 4.94 4.98
C ARG A 42 19.57 3.59 5.61
N GLN A 43 18.83 2.56 5.26
CA GLN A 43 18.92 1.23 5.84
C GLN A 43 19.33 0.22 4.78
N ASP A 44 19.79 -0.95 5.24
CA ASP A 44 20.05 -2.07 4.35
C ASP A 44 18.73 -2.46 3.66
N PRO A 45 18.68 -2.48 2.31
CA PRO A 45 17.46 -2.85 1.60
C PRO A 45 16.90 -4.21 2.00
N ASP A 46 17.76 -5.17 2.35
CA ASP A 46 17.34 -6.52 2.73
C ASP A 46 16.44 -6.51 3.98
N THR A 47 16.57 -5.49 4.84
CA THR A 47 15.71 -5.34 6.02
C THR A 47 14.23 -5.30 5.64
N PHE A 48 13.91 -4.71 4.49
CA PHE A 48 12.53 -4.53 4.03
C PHE A 48 12.05 -5.68 3.13
N PHE A 49 12.91 -6.64 2.85
CA PHE A 49 12.61 -7.80 2.02
C PHE A 49 13.02 -9.09 2.73
N PRO A 50 12.48 -9.34 3.96
CA PRO A 50 12.84 -10.54 4.70
C PRO A 50 12.41 -11.81 3.97
N PRO A 51 13.15 -12.93 4.15
CA PRO A 51 12.70 -14.22 3.62
C PRO A 51 11.29 -14.57 4.11
N PRO A 52 10.49 -15.33 3.34
CA PRO A 52 9.07 -15.57 3.66
C PRO A 52 8.78 -16.12 5.06
N ARG A 53 9.74 -16.77 5.69
CA ARG A 53 9.56 -17.35 7.02
C ARG A 53 10.13 -16.50 8.16
N GLU A 54 10.76 -15.40 7.85
CA GLU A 54 11.32 -14.52 8.86
C GLU A 54 10.35 -13.38 9.19
N PRO A 55 10.30 -12.96 10.47
CA PRO A 55 9.43 -11.86 10.85
C PRO A 55 9.90 -10.54 10.23
N ALA A 56 8.93 -9.71 9.86
CA ALA A 56 9.18 -8.38 9.30
C ALA A 56 9.20 -7.29 10.37
N ASP A 57 9.28 -7.65 11.65
CA ASP A 57 9.08 -6.73 12.77
C ASP A 57 10.03 -5.54 12.77
N ALA A 58 11.30 -5.77 12.41
CA ALA A 58 12.30 -4.69 12.36
C ALA A 58 11.94 -3.66 11.29
N ALA A 59 11.56 -4.12 10.09
CA ALA A 59 11.16 -3.22 9.01
C ALA A 59 9.88 -2.47 9.34
N LEU A 60 8.89 -3.17 9.91
CA LEU A 60 7.63 -2.55 10.31
C LEU A 60 7.85 -1.46 11.35
N ALA A 61 8.74 -1.71 12.32
CA ALA A 61 9.07 -0.73 13.35
C ALA A 61 9.70 0.52 12.74
N LEU A 62 10.60 0.36 11.78
CA LEU A 62 11.23 1.48 11.08
C LEU A 62 10.19 2.29 10.29
N CYS A 63 9.29 1.62 9.59
CA CYS A 63 8.26 2.28 8.80
C CYS A 63 7.27 3.07 9.66
N ARG A 64 7.00 2.64 10.89
CA ARG A 64 6.08 3.35 11.78
C ARG A 64 6.50 4.79 12.04
N GLY A 65 7.80 5.05 12.10
CA GLY A 65 8.33 6.38 12.29
C GLY A 65 8.66 7.11 10.99
N CYS A 66 8.35 6.53 9.85
CA CYS A 66 8.70 7.11 8.56
C CYS A 66 7.74 8.24 8.17
N GLU A 67 8.28 9.41 7.85
CA GLU A 67 7.48 10.59 7.49
C GLU A 67 6.73 10.41 6.17
N VAL A 68 7.19 9.51 5.30
CA VAL A 68 6.57 9.27 3.99
C VAL A 68 5.80 7.95 3.92
N LEU A 69 5.40 7.42 5.07
CA LEU A 69 4.67 6.15 5.14
C LEU A 69 3.44 6.15 4.22
N GLY A 70 2.64 7.20 4.25
CA GLY A 70 1.43 7.29 3.45
C GLY A 70 1.70 7.28 1.96
N SER A 71 2.67 8.09 1.50
CA SER A 71 3.06 8.15 0.09
C SER A 71 3.64 6.81 -0.38
N CYS A 72 4.46 6.18 0.46
CA CYS A 72 5.06 4.88 0.18
C CYS A 72 4.00 3.79 0.02
N LEU A 73 3.04 3.73 0.94
CA LEU A 73 1.95 2.75 0.88
C LEU A 73 1.06 2.99 -0.33
N ALA A 74 0.72 4.26 -0.62
CA ALA A 74 -0.09 4.61 -1.78
C ALA A 74 0.58 4.12 -3.08
N TRP A 75 1.88 4.33 -3.21
CA TRP A 75 2.62 3.86 -4.37
C TRP A 75 2.56 2.35 -4.50
N ALA A 76 2.75 1.62 -3.40
CA ALA A 76 2.72 0.16 -3.41
C ALA A 76 1.33 -0.37 -3.80
N LEU A 77 0.26 0.26 -3.33
CA LEU A 77 -1.10 -0.13 -3.66
C LEU A 77 -1.43 0.16 -5.12
N ASP A 78 -0.98 1.30 -5.65
CA ASP A 78 -1.15 1.64 -7.07
C ASP A 78 -0.37 0.68 -7.98
N ALA A 79 0.82 0.27 -7.56
CA ALA A 79 1.68 -0.63 -8.34
C ALA A 79 1.15 -2.06 -8.37
N GLY A 80 0.31 -2.44 -7.42
CA GLY A 80 -0.25 -3.78 -7.31
C GLY A 80 0.56 -4.67 -6.37
N ASP A 81 0.47 -5.98 -6.58
CA ASP A 81 1.07 -6.95 -5.68
C ASP A 81 2.60 -6.84 -5.65
N ARG A 82 3.12 -6.39 -4.53
CA ARG A 82 4.55 -6.17 -4.30
C ARG A 82 5.06 -7.02 -3.14
N TYR A 83 6.26 -7.53 -3.31
CA TYR A 83 6.98 -8.21 -2.23
C TYR A 83 7.63 -7.18 -1.31
N GLY A 84 7.80 -7.55 -0.05
CA GLY A 84 8.51 -6.74 0.93
C GLY A 84 7.61 -5.85 1.77
N VAL A 85 8.24 -5.09 2.66
CA VAL A 85 7.57 -4.15 3.56
C VAL A 85 7.54 -2.77 2.91
N TRP A 86 6.34 -2.23 2.73
CA TRP A 86 6.10 -0.92 2.14
C TRP A 86 5.09 -0.16 2.99
N GLY A 87 5.45 1.06 3.37
CA GLY A 87 4.54 1.89 4.15
C GLY A 87 4.06 1.26 5.45
N GLY A 88 4.93 0.49 6.10
CA GLY A 88 4.59 -0.19 7.36
C GLY A 88 3.63 -1.35 7.20
N THR A 89 3.54 -1.95 6.01
CA THR A 89 2.63 -3.07 5.75
C THR A 89 3.38 -4.25 5.13
N THR A 90 2.87 -5.45 5.40
CA THR A 90 3.32 -6.69 4.77
C THR A 90 2.54 -6.94 3.48
N PRO A 91 3.01 -7.83 2.60
CA PRO A 91 2.24 -8.20 1.41
C PRO A 91 0.84 -8.71 1.73
N ARG A 92 0.69 -9.49 2.80
CA ARG A 92 -0.62 -10.01 3.22
C ARG A 92 -1.58 -8.89 3.59
N GLU A 93 -1.10 -7.93 4.38
CA GLU A 93 -1.91 -6.78 4.77
C GLU A 93 -2.32 -5.95 3.56
N ARG A 94 -1.40 -5.74 2.63
CA ARG A 94 -1.68 -4.97 1.42
C ARG A 94 -2.70 -5.64 0.51
N ARG A 95 -2.78 -6.96 0.50
CA ARG A 95 -3.80 -7.64 -0.31
C ARG A 95 -5.20 -7.24 0.11
N ALA A 96 -5.46 -7.19 1.41
CA ALA A 96 -6.74 -6.72 1.93
C ALA A 96 -6.94 -5.22 1.65
N MET A 97 -5.91 -4.42 1.88
CA MET A 97 -5.96 -2.98 1.60
C MET A 97 -6.19 -2.68 0.13
N THR A 98 -5.65 -3.49 -0.77
CA THR A 98 -5.81 -3.33 -2.21
C THR A 98 -7.28 -3.43 -2.63
N VAL A 99 -8.06 -4.29 -2.00
CA VAL A 99 -9.48 -4.40 -2.29
C VAL A 99 -10.18 -3.07 -2.01
N VAL A 100 -9.95 -2.48 -0.84
CA VAL A 100 -10.51 -1.18 -0.46
C VAL A 100 -9.99 -0.07 -1.37
N TRP A 101 -8.70 -0.09 -1.65
CA TRP A 101 -8.04 0.90 -2.52
C TRP A 101 -8.66 0.94 -3.91
N ARG A 102 -8.86 -0.23 -4.51
CA ARG A 102 -9.46 -0.35 -5.84
C ARG A 102 -10.91 0.09 -5.86
N GLU A 103 -11.68 -0.26 -4.84
CA GLU A 103 -13.07 0.19 -4.72
C GLU A 103 -13.15 1.72 -4.81
N THR A 104 -12.30 2.41 -4.05
CA THR A 104 -12.28 3.87 -4.01
C THR A 104 -11.87 4.48 -5.35
N HIS A 105 -10.83 3.93 -5.99
CA HIS A 105 -10.29 4.48 -7.23
C HIS A 105 -11.11 4.08 -8.45
N ASP A 106 -11.65 2.87 -8.46
CA ASP A 106 -12.54 2.42 -9.55
C ASP A 106 -13.80 3.26 -9.62
N ASP A 107 -14.36 3.64 -8.46
CA ASP A 107 -15.51 4.53 -8.41
C ASP A 107 -15.19 5.88 -9.05
N LEU A 108 -14.01 6.44 -8.79
CA LEU A 108 -13.56 7.68 -9.40
C LEU A 108 -13.36 7.53 -10.91
N GLU A 109 -12.76 6.43 -11.34
CA GLU A 109 -12.56 6.14 -12.76
C GLU A 109 -13.89 5.97 -13.50
N VAL A 110 -14.86 5.32 -12.87
CA VAL A 110 -16.20 5.14 -13.44
C VAL A 110 -16.88 6.49 -13.62
N GLU A 111 -16.78 7.39 -12.63
CA GLU A 111 -17.33 8.75 -12.76
C GLU A 111 -16.68 9.52 -13.91
N GLU A 112 -15.36 9.47 -14.03
CA GLU A 112 -14.63 10.09 -15.14
C GLU A 112 -15.02 9.45 -16.48
N GLY A 113 -15.17 8.13 -16.51
CA GLY A 113 -15.60 7.42 -17.70
C GLY A 113 -17.02 7.79 -18.12
N LEU A 114 -17.92 7.98 -17.17
CA LEU A 114 -19.29 8.42 -17.44
C LEU A 114 -19.31 9.84 -17.99
N ASP A 115 -18.49 10.72 -17.45
CA ASP A 115 -18.36 12.10 -17.95
C ASP A 115 -17.84 12.12 -19.38
N LEU A 116 -16.84 11.29 -19.69
CA LEU A 116 -16.30 11.18 -21.03
C LEU A 116 -17.35 10.63 -22.01
N VAL A 117 -18.14 9.67 -21.59
CA VAL A 117 -19.22 9.10 -22.40
C VAL A 117 -20.33 10.15 -22.61
N ALA A 118 -20.63 10.93 -21.59
CA ALA A 118 -21.64 12.00 -21.69
C ALA A 118 -21.24 13.12 -22.63
N VAL A 119 -19.94 13.38 -22.75
CA VAL A 119 -19.38 14.40 -23.62
C VAL A 119 -19.24 13.91 -25.07
N SER A 120 -19.02 12.63 -25.25
CA SER A 120 -18.89 12.04 -26.57
C SER A 120 -20.25 11.60 -27.15
#